data_6c0fba1e1356b6e83ae148be343a0dec
#
_entry.id   6c0fba1e1356b6e83ae148be343a0dec
#
_cell.length_a   1.000
_cell.length_b   1.000
_cell.length_c   1.000
_cell.angle_alpha   90.00
_cell.angle_beta   90.00
_cell.angle_gamma   90.00
#
_symmetry.space_group_name_H-M   'P 1'
#
loop_
_entity.id
_entity.type
_entity.pdbx_description
1 polymer ?
#
loop_
_entity_poly.entity_id
_entity_poly.type
_entity_poly.pdbx_seq_one_letter_code
_entity_poly.pdbx_strand_id
1 'polypeptide(L)'
;MRRLALVVACALALPALAHARSSFYADKPLPTRDGATSVSRIEPRFGRVASSLAGKPAQVRCWSPLDWARINGDLISHGGARESLDYVSGFYWPTNGRIHLDPTACAGLVDLTYRGLRPDRGRTFARIALAVDTLAHESMHRRGFVNEAVTECYAVQLNYRTATLLGASSSFAYRVAQQSWAAYPLHPPQYLSTECRNGGKLDLSPKRNSWP
;
A
#
# COMPACT_ATOMS: atom_id res chain seq x y z
N MET A 1 58.29 1.37 8.75
CA MET A 1 57.29 0.32 8.58
C MET A 1 55.95 0.98 8.33
N ARG A 2 55.57 1.09 7.05
CA ARG A 2 54.28 1.69 6.61
C ARG A 2 53.26 0.55 6.46
N ARG A 3 52.21 0.58 7.26
CA ARG A 3 51.07 -0.36 7.12
C ARG A 3 50.13 0.21 6.07
N LEU A 4 50.01 -0.46 4.93
CA LEU A 4 48.95 -0.23 3.95
C LEU A 4 47.66 -0.79 4.52
N ALA A 5 46.66 0.05 4.67
CA ALA A 5 45.29 -0.35 4.92
C ALA A 5 44.64 -0.69 3.56
N LEU A 6 44.29 -1.94 3.37
CA LEU A 6 43.51 -2.40 2.23
C LEU A 6 42.05 -2.03 2.45
N VAL A 7 41.54 -1.03 1.74
CA VAL A 7 40.12 -0.71 1.70
C VAL A 7 39.51 -1.66 0.67
N VAL A 8 38.76 -2.64 1.17
CA VAL A 8 37.90 -3.51 0.33
C VAL A 8 36.65 -2.72 -0.03
N ALA A 9 36.63 -2.22 -1.28
CA ALA A 9 35.42 -1.64 -1.85
C ALA A 9 34.44 -2.78 -2.18
N CYS A 10 33.41 -2.97 -1.34
CA CYS A 10 32.27 -3.81 -1.66
C CYS A 10 31.44 -3.10 -2.72
N ALA A 11 31.65 -3.45 -3.99
CA ALA A 11 30.88 -2.93 -5.10
C ALA A 11 29.43 -3.48 -5.01
N LEU A 12 28.49 -2.59 -4.74
CA LEU A 12 27.05 -2.84 -4.79
C LEU A 12 26.61 -3.03 -6.25
N ALA A 13 26.65 -4.26 -6.74
CA ALA A 13 26.13 -4.63 -8.07
C ALA A 13 24.65 -5.08 -7.96
N LEU A 14 23.76 -4.22 -7.44
CA LEU A 14 22.35 -4.56 -7.29
C LEU A 14 21.33 -3.76 -8.13
N PRO A 15 21.67 -2.77 -8.98
CA PRO A 15 20.61 -2.05 -9.71
C PRO A 15 20.19 -2.69 -11.04
N ALA A 16 20.98 -3.55 -11.66
CA ALA A 16 20.68 -4.04 -13.03
C ALA A 16 19.57 -5.12 -13.08
N LEU A 17 19.45 -5.95 -12.05
CA LEU A 17 18.46 -7.03 -12.03
C LEU A 17 17.01 -6.56 -11.77
N ALA A 18 16.84 -5.47 -11.00
CA ALA A 18 15.52 -4.91 -10.72
C ALA A 18 14.89 -4.24 -11.97
N HIS A 19 15.70 -3.64 -12.84
CA HIS A 19 15.21 -3.00 -14.06
C HIS A 19 14.78 -4.01 -15.15
N ALA A 20 15.51 -5.11 -15.31
CA ALA A 20 15.17 -6.14 -16.30
C ALA A 20 13.85 -6.86 -15.99
N ARG A 21 13.48 -6.97 -14.69
CA ARG A 21 12.25 -7.63 -14.26
C ARG A 21 11.01 -6.75 -14.32
N SER A 22 11.15 -5.45 -14.19
CA SER A 22 10.06 -4.50 -14.36
C SER A 22 9.45 -4.55 -15.76
N SER A 23 10.23 -4.91 -16.77
CA SER A 23 9.75 -5.04 -18.16
C SER A 23 9.02 -6.35 -18.44
N PHE A 24 9.26 -7.41 -17.65
CA PHE A 24 8.62 -8.71 -17.83
C PHE A 24 7.11 -8.66 -17.49
N TYR A 25 6.75 -7.83 -16.52
CA TYR A 25 5.36 -7.56 -16.12
C TYR A 25 4.87 -6.27 -16.79
N ALA A 26 5.01 -6.17 -18.12
CA ALA A 26 4.55 -5.02 -18.87
C ALA A 26 3.09 -4.69 -18.59
N ASP A 27 2.77 -3.40 -18.57
CA ASP A 27 1.39 -2.94 -18.38
C ASP A 27 0.52 -3.42 -19.53
N LYS A 28 -0.37 -4.34 -19.25
CA LYS A 28 -1.34 -4.85 -20.22
C LYS A 28 -2.63 -4.05 -20.11
N PRO A 29 -3.29 -3.69 -21.22
CA PRO A 29 -4.58 -3.03 -21.18
C PRO A 29 -5.63 -3.92 -20.52
N LEU A 30 -6.62 -3.30 -19.92
CA LEU A 30 -7.72 -3.93 -19.19
C LEU A 30 -8.71 -4.66 -20.08
N PRO A 31 -9.26 -5.78 -19.61
CA PRO A 31 -10.63 -6.13 -19.92
C PRO A 31 -11.60 -5.31 -19.06
N THR A 32 -12.55 -4.67 -19.70
CA THR A 32 -13.27 -3.50 -19.21
C THR A 32 -14.48 -3.79 -18.32
N ARG A 33 -14.77 -5.01 -17.90
CA ARG A 33 -16.07 -5.26 -17.26
C ARG A 33 -16.12 -6.00 -15.94
N ASP A 34 -15.20 -6.84 -15.64
CA ASP A 34 -15.36 -7.74 -14.50
C ASP A 34 -14.35 -7.51 -13.38
N GLY A 35 -14.02 -6.35 -13.00
CA GLY A 35 -13.28 -5.99 -11.78
C GLY A 35 -12.39 -7.03 -11.08
N ALA A 36 -12.55 -8.29 -11.40
CA ALA A 36 -11.62 -9.36 -11.15
C ALA A 36 -10.57 -9.26 -12.24
N THR A 37 -9.45 -8.74 -11.87
CA THR A 37 -8.34 -8.45 -12.76
C THR A 37 -7.69 -9.75 -13.20
N SER A 38 -8.16 -10.34 -14.26
CA SER A 38 -7.45 -11.44 -14.93
C SER A 38 -6.08 -10.98 -15.47
N VAL A 39 -5.82 -9.69 -15.49
CA VAL A 39 -4.63 -9.05 -16.05
C VAL A 39 -4.13 -7.96 -15.10
N SER A 40 -2.82 -7.96 -14.83
CA SER A 40 -2.15 -6.89 -14.06
C SER A 40 -2.15 -5.57 -14.83
N ARG A 41 -2.36 -4.45 -14.11
CA ARG A 41 -2.51 -3.14 -14.74
C ARG A 41 -2.08 -1.99 -13.87
N ILE A 42 -1.75 -0.86 -14.49
CA ILE A 42 -1.67 0.43 -13.81
C ILE A 42 -3.08 1.00 -13.66
N GLU A 43 -3.41 1.48 -12.47
CA GLU A 43 -4.68 2.11 -12.13
C GLU A 43 -4.52 3.62 -11.94
N PRO A 44 -4.81 4.43 -12.97
CA PRO A 44 -4.59 5.87 -12.91
C PRO A 44 -5.39 6.56 -11.80
N ARG A 45 -6.60 6.08 -11.51
CA ARG A 45 -7.46 6.67 -10.47
C ARG A 45 -6.86 6.45 -9.08
N PHE A 46 -6.39 5.24 -8.78
CA PHE A 46 -5.70 4.95 -7.52
C PHE A 46 -4.37 5.69 -7.43
N GLY A 47 -3.64 5.82 -8.55
CA GLY A 47 -2.44 6.63 -8.64
C GLY A 47 -2.66 8.09 -8.29
N ARG A 48 -3.78 8.70 -8.73
CA ARG A 48 -4.13 10.08 -8.34
C ARG A 48 -4.41 10.21 -6.85
N VAL A 49 -5.13 9.25 -6.26
CA VAL A 49 -5.38 9.22 -4.82
C VAL A 49 -4.06 9.10 -4.05
N ALA A 50 -3.23 8.12 -4.40
CA ALA A 50 -1.92 7.93 -3.79
C ALA A 50 -1.03 9.17 -3.91
N SER A 51 -1.01 9.83 -5.07
CA SER A 51 -0.28 11.08 -5.29
C SER A 51 -0.77 12.21 -4.37
N SER A 52 -2.09 12.32 -4.19
CA SER A 52 -2.68 13.31 -3.27
C SER A 52 -2.31 13.06 -1.81
N LEU A 53 -2.21 11.81 -1.39
CA LEU A 53 -1.81 11.42 -0.03
C LEU A 53 -0.31 11.61 0.19
N ALA A 54 0.50 11.18 -0.78
CA ALA A 54 1.96 11.26 -0.71
C ALA A 54 2.50 12.69 -0.89
N GLY A 55 1.73 13.60 -1.50
CA GLY A 55 2.19 14.95 -1.87
C GLY A 55 3.20 14.95 -3.03
N LYS A 56 3.32 13.86 -3.78
CA LYS A 56 4.19 13.70 -4.96
C LYS A 56 3.65 12.61 -5.89
N PRO A 57 4.04 12.61 -7.19
CA PRO A 57 3.52 11.64 -8.16
C PRO A 57 3.72 10.19 -7.70
N ALA A 58 2.67 9.39 -7.81
CA ALA A 58 2.67 7.97 -7.52
C ALA A 58 1.91 7.22 -8.62
N GLN A 59 2.37 6.02 -8.94
CA GLN A 59 1.65 5.06 -9.77
C GLN A 59 1.19 3.90 -8.90
N VAL A 60 0.01 3.38 -9.18
CA VAL A 60 -0.51 2.18 -8.50
C VAL A 60 -0.69 1.09 -9.53
N ARG A 61 -0.08 -0.06 -9.28
CA ARG A 61 -0.26 -1.29 -10.05
C ARG A 61 -1.13 -2.26 -9.27
N CYS A 62 -2.21 -2.67 -9.90
CA CYS A 62 -3.02 -3.80 -9.48
C CYS A 62 -2.49 -5.08 -10.14
N TRP A 63 -2.23 -6.10 -9.35
CA TRP A 63 -1.75 -7.37 -9.84
C TRP A 63 -2.90 -8.35 -10.05
N SER A 64 -2.80 -9.17 -11.11
CA SER A 64 -3.65 -10.35 -11.24
C SER A 64 -3.22 -11.43 -10.24
N PRO A 65 -4.09 -12.38 -9.87
CA PRO A 65 -3.71 -13.48 -8.97
C PRO A 65 -2.52 -14.29 -9.51
N LEU A 66 -2.50 -14.54 -10.82
CA LEU A 66 -1.42 -15.30 -11.44
C LEU A 66 -0.08 -14.55 -11.43
N ASP A 67 -0.10 -13.26 -11.76
CA ASP A 67 1.12 -12.45 -11.77
C ASP A 67 1.62 -12.18 -10.36
N TRP A 68 0.73 -12.02 -9.38
CA TRP A 68 1.08 -11.89 -7.96
C TRP A 68 1.79 -13.14 -7.44
N ALA A 69 1.24 -14.33 -7.74
CA ALA A 69 1.88 -15.59 -7.39
C ALA A 69 3.26 -15.77 -8.03
N ARG A 70 3.43 -15.33 -9.29
CA ARG A 70 4.74 -15.35 -9.97
C ARG A 70 5.75 -14.43 -9.31
N ILE A 71 5.36 -13.20 -8.96
CA ILE A 71 6.25 -12.27 -8.26
C ILE A 71 6.66 -12.85 -6.90
N ASN A 72 5.72 -13.42 -6.16
CA ASN A 72 6.00 -14.04 -4.89
C ASN A 72 7.03 -15.18 -5.04
N GLY A 73 6.82 -16.07 -6.02
CA GLY A 73 7.78 -17.13 -6.33
C GLY A 73 9.15 -16.61 -6.73
N ASP A 74 9.21 -15.56 -7.57
CA ASP A 74 10.46 -14.93 -8.00
C ASP A 74 11.22 -14.27 -6.84
N LEU A 75 10.52 -13.58 -5.95
CA LEU A 75 11.13 -12.93 -4.79
C LEU A 75 11.71 -13.96 -3.82
N ILE A 76 10.98 -15.05 -3.55
CA ILE A 76 11.45 -16.13 -2.69
C ILE A 76 12.66 -16.83 -3.31
N SER A 77 12.56 -17.24 -4.58
CA SER A 77 13.61 -18.05 -5.26
C SER A 77 14.93 -17.31 -5.44
N HIS A 78 14.91 -15.97 -5.45
CA HIS A 78 16.12 -15.14 -5.62
C HIS A 78 16.58 -14.46 -4.32
N GLY A 79 16.05 -14.86 -3.17
CA GLY A 79 16.45 -14.32 -1.87
C GLY A 79 16.12 -12.83 -1.69
N GLY A 80 15.25 -12.27 -2.53
CA GLY A 80 14.87 -10.86 -2.52
C GLY A 80 13.83 -10.49 -1.45
N ALA A 81 13.12 -11.48 -0.91
CA ALA A 81 12.25 -11.32 0.23
C ALA A 81 12.59 -12.40 1.26
N ARG A 82 12.69 -12.01 2.53
CA ARG A 82 12.85 -12.96 3.64
C ARG A 82 11.53 -13.67 3.98
N GLU A 83 10.43 -13.11 3.53
CA GLU A 83 9.07 -13.59 3.82
C GLU A 83 8.26 -13.67 2.52
N SER A 84 7.30 -14.60 2.50
CA SER A 84 6.32 -14.74 1.44
C SER A 84 5.42 -13.50 1.36
N LEU A 85 5.04 -13.08 0.15
CA LEU A 85 4.02 -12.06 -0.07
C LEU A 85 2.59 -12.54 0.24
N ASP A 86 2.41 -13.76 0.75
CA ASP A 86 1.08 -14.33 1.02
C ASP A 86 0.27 -13.52 2.04
N TYR A 87 0.96 -12.80 2.92
CA TYR A 87 0.36 -11.95 3.96
C TYR A 87 0.49 -10.45 3.67
N VAL A 88 1.00 -10.08 2.49
CA VAL A 88 1.23 -8.69 2.11
C VAL A 88 0.13 -8.23 1.18
N SER A 89 -0.65 -7.24 1.59
CA SER A 89 -1.73 -6.65 0.76
C SER A 89 -1.21 -5.65 -0.26
N GLY A 90 0.00 -5.13 -0.06
CA GLY A 90 0.67 -4.19 -0.98
C GLY A 90 2.09 -3.91 -0.55
N PHE A 91 2.85 -3.25 -1.41
CA PHE A 91 4.17 -2.71 -1.10
C PHE A 91 4.54 -1.54 -2.00
N TYR A 92 5.33 -0.62 -1.48
CA TYR A 92 5.93 0.47 -2.23
C TYR A 92 7.32 0.07 -2.74
N TRP A 93 7.58 0.32 -4.03
CA TRP A 93 8.90 0.07 -4.64
C TRP A 93 9.65 1.38 -4.84
N PRO A 94 10.67 1.69 -4.03
CA PRO A 94 11.35 2.98 -4.06
C PRO A 94 12.05 3.30 -5.38
N THR A 95 12.59 2.30 -6.08
CA THR A 95 13.39 2.50 -7.30
C THR A 95 12.59 3.05 -8.48
N ASN A 96 11.28 2.75 -8.56
CA ASN A 96 10.41 3.23 -9.62
C ASN A 96 9.24 4.12 -9.11
N GLY A 97 9.15 4.30 -7.79
CA GLY A 97 8.11 5.12 -7.16
C GLY A 97 6.69 4.54 -7.26
N ARG A 98 6.58 3.23 -7.51
CA ARG A 98 5.32 2.55 -7.75
C ARG A 98 4.84 1.83 -6.50
N ILE A 99 3.53 1.91 -6.29
CA ILE A 99 2.79 1.13 -5.30
C ILE A 99 2.25 -0.10 -6.00
N HIS A 100 2.46 -1.26 -5.41
CA HIS A 100 2.00 -2.56 -5.88
C HIS A 100 0.94 -3.07 -4.92
N LEU A 101 -0.23 -3.41 -5.43
CA LEU A 101 -1.34 -3.93 -4.64
C LEU A 101 -1.67 -5.36 -5.06
N ASP A 102 -1.92 -6.21 -4.07
CA ASP A 102 -2.37 -7.57 -4.29
C ASP A 102 -3.77 -7.60 -4.96
N PRO A 103 -4.21 -8.74 -5.47
CA PRO A 103 -5.52 -8.86 -6.11
C PRO A 103 -6.70 -8.52 -5.18
N THR A 104 -6.58 -8.82 -3.88
CA THR A 104 -7.64 -8.60 -2.88
C THR A 104 -7.81 -7.12 -2.56
N ALA A 105 -6.70 -6.42 -2.32
CA ALA A 105 -6.70 -4.98 -2.11
C ALA A 105 -7.23 -4.26 -3.37
N CYS A 106 -6.77 -4.64 -4.56
CA CYS A 106 -7.29 -4.08 -5.80
C CYS A 106 -8.79 -4.33 -5.99
N ALA A 107 -9.28 -5.53 -5.70
CA ALA A 107 -10.71 -5.83 -5.78
C ALA A 107 -11.53 -4.96 -4.81
N GLY A 108 -11.04 -4.72 -3.59
CA GLY A 108 -11.70 -3.83 -2.63
C GLY A 108 -11.78 -2.39 -3.11
N LEU A 109 -10.69 -1.85 -3.70
CA LEU A 109 -10.69 -0.52 -4.30
C LEU A 109 -11.62 -0.42 -5.52
N VAL A 110 -11.67 -1.46 -6.37
CA VAL A 110 -12.57 -1.54 -7.51
C VAL A 110 -14.03 -1.57 -7.06
N ASP A 111 -14.35 -2.36 -6.05
CA ASP A 111 -15.70 -2.43 -5.47
C ASP A 111 -16.17 -1.05 -4.98
N LEU A 112 -15.31 -0.36 -4.25
CA LEU A 112 -15.61 0.98 -3.76
C LEU A 112 -15.75 2.00 -4.90
N THR A 113 -14.80 2.01 -5.82
CA THR A 113 -14.57 3.13 -6.74
C THR A 113 -15.38 3.02 -8.03
N TYR A 114 -15.46 1.82 -8.61
CA TYR A 114 -16.06 1.60 -9.93
C TYR A 114 -17.43 0.92 -9.84
N ARG A 115 -17.61 0.02 -8.86
CA ARG A 115 -18.89 -0.65 -8.63
C ARG A 115 -19.80 0.11 -7.68
N GLY A 116 -19.25 1.09 -6.97
CA GLY A 116 -20.01 1.91 -6.04
C GLY A 116 -20.57 1.15 -4.84
N LEU A 117 -19.96 0.00 -4.48
CA LEU A 117 -20.46 -0.81 -3.36
C LEU A 117 -20.31 -0.07 -2.03
N ARG A 118 -21.36 -0.11 -1.22
CA ARG A 118 -21.41 0.53 0.10
C ARG A 118 -22.03 -0.42 1.12
N PRO A 119 -21.47 -1.63 1.29
CA PRO A 119 -22.00 -2.58 2.26
C PRO A 119 -21.89 -2.04 3.68
N ASP A 120 -22.85 -2.41 4.54
CA ASP A 120 -22.84 -1.95 5.93
C ASP A 120 -21.85 -2.75 6.79
N ARG A 121 -21.63 -4.02 6.45
CA ARG A 121 -20.79 -4.98 7.19
C ARG A 121 -20.45 -6.19 6.34
N GLY A 122 -19.71 -7.14 6.92
CA GLY A 122 -19.39 -8.41 6.31
C GLY A 122 -18.10 -8.37 5.48
N ARG A 123 -17.81 -9.45 4.77
CA ARG A 123 -16.53 -9.66 4.07
C ARG A 123 -16.22 -8.58 3.04
N THR A 124 -17.21 -8.11 2.29
CA THR A 124 -17.01 -7.06 1.29
C THR A 124 -16.66 -5.73 1.94
N PHE A 125 -17.31 -5.37 3.07
CA PHE A 125 -16.96 -4.18 3.83
C PHE A 125 -15.52 -4.26 4.38
N ALA A 126 -15.17 -5.37 5.02
CA ALA A 126 -13.82 -5.60 5.56
C ALA A 126 -12.76 -5.52 4.46
N ARG A 127 -13.01 -6.12 3.28
CA ARG A 127 -12.11 -6.03 2.13
C ARG A 127 -11.93 -4.60 1.63
N ILE A 128 -13.00 -3.81 1.55
CA ILE A 128 -12.93 -2.40 1.16
C ILE A 128 -12.11 -1.62 2.20
N ALA A 129 -12.36 -1.81 3.48
CA ALA A 129 -11.63 -1.12 4.54
C ALA A 129 -10.13 -1.44 4.50
N LEU A 130 -9.77 -2.72 4.40
CA LEU A 130 -8.38 -3.17 4.23
C LEU A 130 -7.74 -2.54 2.99
N ALA A 131 -8.44 -2.54 1.86
CA ALA A 131 -7.91 -2.00 0.61
C ALA A 131 -7.65 -0.48 0.67
N VAL A 132 -8.54 0.26 1.33
CA VAL A 132 -8.38 1.70 1.58
C VAL A 132 -7.17 1.95 2.47
N ASP A 133 -7.03 1.17 3.52
CA ASP A 133 -5.91 1.24 4.46
C ASP A 133 -4.58 0.92 3.79
N THR A 134 -4.50 -0.18 3.05
CA THR A 134 -3.32 -0.55 2.27
C THR A 134 -2.89 0.57 1.31
N LEU A 135 -3.85 1.18 0.56
CA LEU A 135 -3.51 2.29 -0.34
C LEU A 135 -2.99 3.51 0.42
N ALA A 136 -3.56 3.82 1.59
CA ALA A 136 -3.08 4.90 2.45
C ALA A 136 -1.68 4.60 2.98
N HIS A 137 -1.44 3.39 3.48
CA HIS A 137 -0.16 2.92 4.00
C HIS A 137 0.96 3.04 2.95
N GLU A 138 0.77 2.45 1.78
CA GLU A 138 1.76 2.50 0.71
C GLU A 138 1.99 3.93 0.18
N SER A 139 0.97 4.79 0.28
CA SER A 139 1.11 6.21 -0.03
C SER A 139 2.00 6.93 0.99
N MET A 140 2.01 6.51 2.25
CA MET A 140 2.91 7.07 3.27
C MET A 140 4.35 6.60 3.05
N HIS A 141 4.59 5.36 2.64
CA HIS A 141 5.90 4.93 2.17
C HIS A 141 6.37 5.77 0.97
N ARG A 142 5.48 6.02 0.01
CA ARG A 142 5.77 6.91 -1.12
C ARG A 142 6.08 8.33 -0.66
N ARG A 143 5.45 8.82 0.38
CA ARG A 143 5.73 10.13 0.99
C ARG A 143 7.14 10.20 1.59
N GLY A 144 7.68 9.07 2.07
CA GLY A 144 9.04 8.95 2.60
C GLY A 144 9.12 8.39 4.02
N PHE A 145 8.01 7.95 4.59
CA PHE A 145 8.03 7.23 5.85
C PHE A 145 8.48 5.78 5.62
N VAL A 146 9.50 5.34 6.33
CA VAL A 146 10.08 3.99 6.19
C VAL A 146 9.82 3.10 7.41
N ASN A 147 9.42 3.69 8.52
CA ASN A 147 9.08 2.96 9.74
C ASN A 147 7.62 2.53 9.68
N GLU A 148 7.36 1.22 9.75
CA GLU A 148 6.04 0.64 9.61
C GLU A 148 5.02 1.18 10.62
N ALA A 149 5.40 1.34 11.90
CA ALA A 149 4.50 1.84 12.92
C ALA A 149 4.12 3.32 12.71
N VAL A 150 5.03 4.13 12.17
CA VAL A 150 4.75 5.53 11.79
C VAL A 150 3.85 5.56 10.55
N THR A 151 4.19 4.76 9.55
CA THR A 151 3.47 4.65 8.29
C THR A 151 2.03 4.23 8.53
N GLU A 152 1.83 3.18 9.31
CA GLU A 152 0.52 2.65 9.65
C GLU A 152 -0.31 3.64 10.47
N CYS A 153 0.30 4.28 11.46
CA CYS A 153 -0.39 5.30 12.25
C CYS A 153 -0.92 6.46 11.38
N TYR A 154 -0.16 6.88 10.40
CA TYR A 154 -0.62 7.91 9.45
C TYR A 154 -1.68 7.36 8.48
N ALA A 155 -1.56 6.10 8.05
CA ALA A 155 -2.52 5.47 7.19
C ALA A 155 -3.93 5.42 7.81
N VAL A 156 -4.04 4.91 9.04
CA VAL A 156 -5.35 4.81 9.73
C VAL A 156 -6.01 6.16 9.92
N GLN A 157 -5.25 7.23 10.16
CA GLN A 157 -5.76 8.61 10.27
C GLN A 157 -6.21 9.18 8.91
N LEU A 158 -5.64 8.68 7.81
CA LEU A 158 -5.95 9.15 6.46
C LEU A 158 -7.07 8.35 5.78
N ASN A 159 -7.58 7.28 6.38
CA ASN A 159 -8.54 6.38 5.76
C ASN A 159 -9.86 7.07 5.40
N TYR A 160 -10.36 7.97 6.24
CA TYR A 160 -11.52 8.80 5.87
C TYR A 160 -11.28 9.59 4.58
N ARG A 161 -10.15 10.29 4.51
CA ARG A 161 -9.75 11.07 3.33
C ARG A 161 -9.54 10.18 2.12
N THR A 162 -8.86 9.05 2.28
CA THR A 162 -8.59 8.08 1.21
C THR A 162 -9.89 7.55 0.62
N ALA A 163 -10.83 7.09 1.46
CA ALA A 163 -12.14 6.61 1.02
C ALA A 163 -12.94 7.70 0.30
N THR A 164 -12.91 8.95 0.80
CA THR A 164 -13.57 10.09 0.16
C THR A 164 -12.98 10.39 -1.22
N LEU A 165 -11.66 10.41 -1.36
CA LEU A 165 -10.98 10.59 -2.65
C LEU A 165 -11.29 9.46 -3.65
N LEU A 166 -11.57 8.26 -3.16
CA LEU A 166 -12.05 7.12 -3.95
C LEU A 166 -13.54 7.21 -4.32
N GLY A 167 -14.26 8.22 -3.85
CA GLY A 167 -15.66 8.47 -4.17
C GLY A 167 -16.66 7.90 -3.16
N ALA A 168 -16.23 7.60 -1.94
CA ALA A 168 -17.14 7.26 -0.84
C ALA A 168 -17.92 8.50 -0.39
N SER A 169 -19.18 8.30 0.03
CA SER A 169 -19.89 9.30 0.81
C SER A 169 -19.23 9.51 2.18
N SER A 170 -19.43 10.67 2.79
CA SER A 170 -18.86 10.97 4.11
C SER A 170 -19.22 9.93 5.16
N SER A 171 -20.48 9.45 5.17
CA SER A 171 -20.93 8.43 6.11
C SER A 171 -20.24 7.08 5.90
N PHE A 172 -20.04 6.67 4.63
CA PHE A 172 -19.33 5.43 4.34
C PHE A 172 -17.83 5.55 4.63
N ALA A 173 -17.20 6.66 4.26
CA ALA A 173 -15.80 6.95 4.54
C ALA A 173 -15.51 6.94 6.06
N TYR A 174 -16.44 7.49 6.85
CA TYR A 174 -16.34 7.45 8.31
C TYR A 174 -16.37 6.01 8.84
N ARG A 175 -17.29 5.17 8.35
CA ARG A 175 -17.34 3.75 8.77
C ARG A 175 -16.07 2.99 8.37
N VAL A 176 -15.51 3.27 7.19
CA VAL A 176 -14.24 2.68 6.75
C VAL A 176 -13.12 3.06 7.72
N ALA A 177 -12.98 4.33 8.06
CA ALA A 177 -11.97 4.80 9.01
C ALA A 177 -12.14 4.15 10.39
N GLN A 178 -13.39 4.06 10.89
CA GLN A 178 -13.69 3.38 12.16
C GLN A 178 -13.32 1.90 12.14
N GLN A 179 -13.56 1.20 11.03
CA GLN A 179 -13.18 -0.21 10.87
C GLN A 179 -11.67 -0.40 10.91
N SER A 180 -10.93 0.43 10.18
CA SER A 180 -9.45 0.37 10.17
C SER A 180 -8.88 0.68 11.55
N TRP A 181 -9.41 1.70 12.22
CA TRP A 181 -9.01 2.03 13.59
C TRP A 181 -9.30 0.90 14.58
N ALA A 182 -10.46 0.27 14.49
CA ALA A 182 -10.79 -0.89 15.32
C ALA A 182 -9.89 -2.10 15.05
N ALA A 183 -9.37 -2.24 13.83
CA ALA A 183 -8.43 -3.28 13.45
C ALA A 183 -6.97 -2.97 13.84
N TYR A 184 -6.62 -1.69 13.99
CA TYR A 184 -5.23 -1.26 14.27
C TYR A 184 -4.56 -2.02 15.42
N PRO A 185 -5.17 -2.23 16.61
CA PRO A 185 -4.54 -2.97 17.70
C PRO A 185 -4.27 -4.45 17.40
N LEU A 186 -4.85 -4.99 16.31
CA LEU A 186 -4.68 -6.37 15.89
C LEU A 186 -3.52 -6.56 14.89
N HIS A 187 -2.88 -5.50 14.48
CA HIS A 187 -1.74 -5.57 13.59
C HIS A 187 -0.51 -6.16 14.29
N PRO A 188 0.44 -6.74 13.54
CA PRO A 188 1.70 -7.20 14.09
C PRO A 188 2.45 -6.07 14.81
N PRO A 189 3.24 -6.37 15.86
CA PRO A 189 3.86 -5.35 16.71
C PRO A 189 4.68 -4.29 15.97
N GLN A 190 5.32 -4.63 14.84
CA GLN A 190 6.11 -3.72 14.04
C GLN A 190 5.29 -2.58 13.39
N TYR A 191 3.96 -2.73 13.31
CA TYR A 191 3.02 -1.73 12.80
C TYR A 191 2.41 -0.86 13.90
N LEU A 192 2.67 -1.16 15.17
CA LEU A 192 2.02 -0.50 16.29
C LEU A 192 2.92 0.55 16.93
N SER A 193 2.34 1.68 17.31
CA SER A 193 3.01 2.73 18.09
C SER A 193 2.12 3.23 19.22
N THR A 194 2.68 3.36 20.43
CA THR A 194 2.00 3.98 21.57
C THR A 194 1.74 5.47 21.36
N GLU A 195 2.45 6.09 20.43
CA GLU A 195 2.26 7.49 20.02
C GLU A 195 1.14 7.67 18.99
N CYS A 196 0.55 6.55 18.50
CA CYS A 196 -0.61 6.56 17.61
C CYS A 196 -1.90 6.70 18.41
N ARG A 197 -2.17 7.90 18.87
CA ARG A 197 -3.32 8.24 19.69
C ARG A 197 -3.61 9.74 19.61
N ASN A 198 -4.81 10.13 20.01
CA ASN A 198 -5.19 11.54 20.10
C ASN A 198 -4.18 12.31 21.00
N GLY A 199 -3.63 13.39 20.50
CA GLY A 199 -2.60 14.20 21.16
C GLY A 199 -1.23 13.51 21.31
N GLY A 200 -1.01 12.35 20.70
CA GLY A 200 0.31 11.71 20.61
C GLY A 200 1.21 12.38 19.57
N LYS A 201 2.50 11.99 19.55
CA LYS A 201 3.48 12.57 18.62
C LYS A 201 3.16 12.28 17.14
N LEU A 202 2.40 11.22 16.87
CA LEU A 202 1.98 10.83 15.52
C LEU A 202 0.57 11.31 15.16
N ASP A 203 -0.03 12.19 15.96
CA ASP A 203 -1.31 12.79 15.65
C ASP A 203 -1.17 13.82 14.51
N LEU A 204 -1.83 13.57 13.37
CA LEU A 204 -1.83 14.48 12.23
C LEU A 204 -2.70 15.72 12.45
N SER A 205 -3.55 15.72 13.49
CA SER A 205 -4.49 16.79 13.76
C SER A 205 -4.60 17.12 15.25
N PRO A 206 -3.49 17.42 15.94
CA PRO A 206 -3.42 17.56 17.41
C PRO A 206 -4.30 18.67 17.98
N LYS A 207 -4.82 19.56 17.14
CA LYS A 207 -5.75 20.64 17.53
C LYS A 207 -7.23 20.25 17.44
N ARG A 208 -7.52 19.04 16.93
CA ARG A 208 -8.87 18.51 16.82
C ARG A 208 -9.08 17.42 17.86
N ASN A 209 -10.18 17.49 18.60
CA ASN A 209 -10.58 16.42 19.54
C ASN A 209 -11.28 15.23 18.84
N SER A 210 -11.09 15.09 17.55
CA SER A 210 -11.64 13.97 16.77
C SER A 210 -10.52 13.04 16.35
N TRP A 211 -10.58 11.81 16.78
CA TRP A 211 -9.64 10.74 16.48
C TRP A 211 -10.39 9.50 16.00
N PRO A 212 -9.89 8.80 15.02
CA PRO A 212 -9.08 9.19 13.87
C PRO A 212 -9.88 9.94 12.85
#